data_b795273bedc445c8b1bf3dbd2b162251
#
_entry.id   b795273bedc445c8b1bf3dbd2b162251
#
_cell.length_a   1.000
_cell.length_b   1.000
_cell.length_c   1.000
_cell.angle_alpha   90.00
_cell.angle_beta   90.00
_cell.angle_gamma   90.00
#
_symmetry.space_group_name_H-M   'P 1'
#
loop_
_entity.id
_entity.type
_entity.pdbx_description
1 polymer ?
#
loop_
_entity_poly.entity_id
_entity_poly.type
_entity_poly.pdbx_seq_one_letter_code
_entity_poly.pdbx_strand_id
1 'polypeptide(L)'
;MSTDNERNGLQEIIDKALSEMAAEQGDSFDLDRINLADFARRTNLTRAKARTIQGNGFKVLPHGRTGYRAPATVLTGFAEDVDALLSKGVTNSQVIFDRIREKGYAGGLTTVKTYIHGHLHLVPAKRKIAVEPQGNRGRRFCTLPGEAFQMDWGFVEVEDWTGATYRIACFAMICHHCGQCYVEFFPNARQESLFVGMIHAFMVLGIPEYVLTDNMKSVVVRRDIEGKPVWQADYAAFMRALGFKTKLCKPRHPFTKGKVERLIRFVKGNFLAGRVFRDITDLNESALEWCRAQAARYHRAVDCVPADEHLARCLPASEVLAVTDEVSAYLCPARKISFDGFICFEGRRFGVPYWYAGRTCRVMREGGYLHIYSEDLTRELVCHPVTWSRRDAFCEDQYADTEPAELPTSPVTTAISQLSPASPNPAFARFDFERRL
;
A
#
# COMPACT_ATOMS: atom_id res chain seq x y z
N MET A 1 -7.16 -22.67 28.56
CA MET A 1 -7.06 -24.15 28.52
C MET A 1 -5.83 -24.70 29.29
N SER A 2 -4.67 -24.05 29.33
CA SER A 2 -3.50 -24.53 30.11
C SER A 2 -3.70 -24.48 31.62
N THR A 3 -4.23 -23.39 32.15
CA THR A 3 -4.40 -23.15 33.59
C THR A 3 -5.45 -24.04 34.28
N ASP A 4 -6.50 -24.46 33.59
CA ASP A 4 -7.52 -25.35 34.15
C ASP A 4 -7.00 -26.80 34.21
N ASN A 5 -6.19 -27.21 33.26
CA ASN A 5 -5.59 -28.55 33.25
C ASN A 5 -4.52 -28.69 34.36
N GLU A 6 -3.69 -27.65 34.57
CA GLU A 6 -2.71 -27.58 35.66
C GLU A 6 -3.39 -27.57 37.04
N ARG A 7 -4.53 -26.87 37.17
CA ARG A 7 -5.33 -26.80 38.39
C ARG A 7 -5.95 -28.18 38.74
N ASN A 8 -6.52 -28.84 37.75
CA ASN A 8 -7.12 -30.17 37.92
C ASN A 8 -6.04 -31.21 38.30
N GLY A 9 -4.88 -31.16 37.63
CA GLY A 9 -3.75 -32.05 37.99
C GLY A 9 -3.24 -31.79 39.41
N LEU A 10 -3.18 -30.54 39.87
CA LEU A 10 -2.79 -30.25 41.25
C LEU A 10 -3.84 -30.72 42.25
N GLN A 11 -5.15 -30.61 41.94
CA GLN A 11 -6.24 -31.11 42.82
C GLN A 11 -6.17 -32.61 42.94
N GLU A 12 -5.92 -33.36 41.87
CA GLU A 12 -5.74 -34.81 41.89
C GLU A 12 -4.56 -35.24 42.80
N ILE A 13 -3.44 -34.53 42.77
CA ILE A 13 -2.29 -34.77 43.66
C ILE A 13 -2.67 -34.53 45.12
N ILE A 14 -3.43 -33.49 45.42
CA ILE A 14 -3.91 -33.19 46.76
C ILE A 14 -4.84 -34.27 47.26
N ASP A 15 -5.82 -34.63 46.46
CA ASP A 15 -6.84 -35.65 46.84
C ASP A 15 -6.19 -37.02 47.07
N LYS A 16 -5.18 -37.38 46.26
CA LYS A 16 -4.42 -38.58 46.44
C LYS A 16 -3.63 -38.57 47.76
N ALA A 17 -2.90 -37.46 48.03
CA ALA A 17 -2.14 -37.35 49.30
C ALA A 17 -3.01 -37.42 50.53
N LEU A 18 -4.21 -36.79 50.50
CA LEU A 18 -5.17 -36.86 51.59
C LEU A 18 -5.68 -38.28 51.77
N SER A 19 -6.00 -39.01 50.71
CA SER A 19 -6.46 -40.37 50.75
C SER A 19 -5.38 -41.33 51.34
N GLU A 20 -4.12 -41.14 50.97
CA GLU A 20 -3.00 -41.91 51.52
C GLU A 20 -2.85 -41.63 53.02
N MET A 21 -2.91 -40.38 53.46
CA MET A 21 -2.81 -40.00 54.86
C MET A 21 -3.99 -40.51 55.68
N ALA A 22 -5.22 -40.50 55.15
CA ALA A 22 -6.41 -41.09 55.77
C ALA A 22 -6.30 -42.59 55.92
N ALA A 23 -5.77 -43.31 54.91
CA ALA A 23 -5.55 -44.74 54.95
C ALA A 23 -4.50 -45.14 56.02
N GLU A 24 -3.47 -44.33 56.24
CA GLU A 24 -2.44 -44.55 57.23
C GLU A 24 -2.92 -44.27 58.70
N GLN A 25 -3.79 -43.29 58.89
CA GLN A 25 -4.24 -42.88 60.22
C GLN A 25 -5.54 -43.55 60.67
N GLY A 26 -6.29 -44.15 59.74
CA GLY A 26 -7.56 -44.83 60.04
C GLY A 26 -8.57 -43.94 60.73
N ASP A 27 -9.25 -44.45 61.76
CA ASP A 27 -10.30 -43.72 62.52
C ASP A 27 -9.80 -42.43 63.23
N SER A 28 -8.48 -42.21 63.30
CA SER A 28 -7.88 -41.01 63.91
C SER A 28 -7.58 -39.89 62.92
N PHE A 29 -7.93 -40.04 61.63
CA PHE A 29 -7.71 -39.03 60.63
C PHE A 29 -8.64 -37.84 60.81
N ASP A 30 -8.02 -36.66 61.03
CA ASP A 30 -8.72 -35.37 61.15
C ASP A 30 -8.12 -34.35 60.18
N LEU A 31 -8.96 -33.87 59.24
CA LEU A 31 -8.57 -32.90 58.23
C LEU A 31 -8.07 -31.57 58.85
N ASP A 32 -8.58 -31.17 60.00
CA ASP A 32 -8.20 -29.92 60.66
C ASP A 32 -6.83 -30.05 61.38
N ARG A 33 -6.42 -31.30 61.72
CA ARG A 33 -5.16 -31.60 62.45
C ARG A 33 -4.11 -32.26 61.61
N ILE A 34 -4.20 -32.20 60.30
CA ILE A 34 -3.23 -32.78 59.38
C ILE A 34 -1.82 -32.28 59.64
N ASN A 35 -0.83 -33.18 59.59
CA ASN A 35 0.57 -32.82 59.57
C ASN A 35 0.96 -32.13 58.25
N LEU A 36 0.97 -30.78 58.25
CA LEU A 36 1.27 -29.97 57.06
C LEU A 36 2.69 -30.23 56.48
N ALA A 37 3.63 -30.66 57.31
CA ALA A 37 4.99 -30.97 56.83
C ALA A 37 4.99 -32.23 56.00
N ASP A 38 4.21 -33.23 56.38
CA ASP A 38 4.02 -34.48 55.64
C ASP A 38 3.17 -34.27 54.39
N PHE A 39 2.05 -33.57 54.50
CA PHE A 39 1.25 -33.18 53.35
C PHE A 39 2.06 -32.42 52.28
N ALA A 40 2.88 -31.45 52.70
CA ALA A 40 3.73 -30.68 51.80
C ALA A 40 4.77 -31.59 51.08
N ARG A 41 5.34 -32.61 51.78
CA ARG A 41 6.25 -33.56 51.15
C ARG A 41 5.56 -34.46 50.13
N ARG A 42 4.40 -35.01 50.44
CA ARG A 42 3.63 -35.88 49.55
C ARG A 42 3.14 -35.16 48.29
N THR A 43 2.75 -33.90 48.43
CA THR A 43 2.25 -33.08 47.32
C THR A 43 3.35 -32.33 46.55
N ASN A 44 4.62 -32.40 47.01
CA ASN A 44 5.75 -31.61 46.52
C ASN A 44 5.47 -30.11 46.54
N LEU A 45 4.74 -29.63 47.54
CA LEU A 45 4.40 -28.21 47.73
C LEU A 45 5.27 -27.57 48.79
N THR A 46 5.46 -26.25 48.71
CA THR A 46 6.06 -25.49 49.79
C THR A 46 5.12 -25.45 51.00
N ARG A 47 5.65 -25.39 52.24
CA ARG A 47 4.82 -25.28 53.47
C ARG A 47 3.85 -24.10 53.45
N ALA A 48 4.26 -22.96 52.81
CA ALA A 48 3.41 -21.80 52.65
C ALA A 48 2.20 -22.08 51.76
N LYS A 49 2.41 -22.76 50.64
CA LYS A 49 1.36 -23.16 49.71
C LYS A 49 0.44 -24.27 50.32
N ALA A 50 1.01 -25.22 51.03
CA ALA A 50 0.26 -26.22 51.76
C ALA A 50 -0.71 -25.61 52.82
N ARG A 51 -0.25 -24.57 53.58
CA ARG A 51 -1.06 -23.83 54.54
C ARG A 51 -2.19 -23.07 53.84
N THR A 52 -1.93 -22.45 52.70
CA THR A 52 -2.97 -21.79 51.91
C THR A 52 -4.05 -22.76 51.43
N ILE A 53 -3.62 -23.95 50.97
CA ILE A 53 -4.53 -25.00 50.49
C ILE A 53 -5.35 -25.56 51.67
N GLN A 54 -4.76 -25.76 52.85
CA GLN A 54 -5.51 -26.13 54.06
C GLN A 54 -6.56 -25.09 54.44
N GLY A 55 -6.17 -23.78 54.41
CA GLY A 55 -7.10 -22.66 54.64
C GLY A 55 -8.25 -22.59 53.66
N ASN A 56 -8.09 -23.14 52.48
CA ASN A 56 -9.12 -23.27 51.42
C ASN A 56 -9.89 -24.64 51.51
N GLY A 57 -9.76 -25.38 52.59
CA GLY A 57 -10.41 -26.70 52.76
C GLY A 57 -9.86 -27.72 51.75
N PHE A 58 -8.57 -27.69 51.49
CA PHE A 58 -7.87 -28.55 50.55
C PHE A 58 -8.35 -28.48 49.10
N LYS A 59 -8.94 -27.35 48.72
CA LYS A 59 -9.38 -27.08 47.35
C LYS A 59 -8.44 -26.09 46.66
N VAL A 60 -8.09 -26.39 45.42
CA VAL A 60 -7.35 -25.44 44.55
C VAL A 60 -8.33 -24.41 43.97
N LEU A 61 -8.39 -23.27 44.59
CA LEU A 61 -9.26 -22.19 44.14
C LEU A 61 -8.66 -21.51 42.87
N PRO A 62 -9.50 -21.04 41.95
CA PRO A 62 -9.04 -20.24 40.83
C PRO A 62 -8.39 -18.95 41.34
N HIS A 63 -7.41 -18.44 40.60
CA HIS A 63 -6.81 -17.16 40.93
C HIS A 63 -7.88 -16.08 41.02
N GLY A 64 -7.88 -15.21 42.05
CA GLY A 64 -8.91 -14.21 42.30
C GLY A 64 -9.19 -13.23 41.16
N ARG A 65 -8.30 -13.17 40.16
CA ARG A 65 -8.53 -12.42 38.92
C ARG A 65 -9.01 -13.26 37.75
N THR A 66 -9.29 -14.56 37.96
CA THR A 66 -9.80 -15.44 36.90
C THR A 66 -11.20 -14.95 36.51
N GLY A 67 -11.36 -14.59 35.22
CA GLY A 67 -12.62 -14.03 34.72
C GLY A 67 -12.80 -12.53 34.92
N TYR A 68 -11.90 -11.84 35.63
CA TYR A 68 -11.95 -10.38 35.74
C TYR A 68 -11.69 -9.72 34.38
N ARG A 69 -12.64 -8.92 33.94
CA ARG A 69 -12.47 -8.05 32.77
C ARG A 69 -12.46 -6.60 33.26
N ALA A 70 -11.40 -5.86 32.98
CA ALA A 70 -11.35 -4.45 33.27
C ALA A 70 -12.51 -3.72 32.55
N PRO A 71 -13.25 -2.82 33.19
CA PRO A 71 -14.38 -2.10 32.58
C PRO A 71 -13.92 -1.15 31.47
N ALA A 72 -12.67 -0.68 31.52
CA ALA A 72 -12.05 0.11 30.47
C ALA A 72 -10.65 -0.43 30.16
N THR A 73 -10.28 -0.46 28.89
CA THR A 73 -8.95 -0.83 28.40
C THR A 73 -8.41 0.31 27.55
N VAL A 74 -7.11 0.30 27.24
CA VAL A 74 -6.49 1.28 26.33
C VAL A 74 -7.18 1.28 24.95
N LEU A 75 -7.86 0.18 24.60
CA LEU A 75 -8.61 0.05 23.34
C LEU A 75 -10.06 0.60 23.43
N THR A 76 -10.53 0.97 24.64
CA THR A 76 -11.85 1.58 24.81
C THR A 76 -11.91 2.90 24.02
N GLY A 77 -12.94 3.07 23.19
CA GLY A 77 -13.07 4.17 22.23
C GLY A 77 -12.50 3.90 20.82
N PHE A 78 -11.71 2.83 20.64
CA PHE A 78 -11.19 2.40 19.33
C PHE A 78 -11.71 1.01 18.92
N ALA A 79 -12.45 0.34 19.77
CA ALA A 79 -12.96 -1.00 19.53
C ALA A 79 -13.87 -1.05 18.30
N GLU A 80 -14.77 -0.07 18.15
CA GLU A 80 -15.68 0.05 17.02
C GLU A 80 -14.92 0.23 15.69
N ASP A 81 -13.83 1.01 15.70
CA ASP A 81 -12.96 1.18 14.52
C ASP A 81 -12.30 -0.14 14.13
N VAL A 82 -11.82 -0.91 15.10
CA VAL A 82 -11.23 -2.23 14.85
C VAL A 82 -12.28 -3.19 14.29
N ASP A 83 -13.49 -3.21 14.87
CA ASP A 83 -14.59 -4.08 14.43
C ASP A 83 -15.07 -3.71 13.02
N ALA A 84 -15.15 -2.43 12.70
CA ALA A 84 -15.46 -1.95 11.35
C ALA A 84 -14.41 -2.41 10.33
N LEU A 85 -13.12 -2.36 10.67
CA LEU A 85 -12.04 -2.85 9.81
C LEU A 85 -12.10 -4.38 9.64
N LEU A 86 -12.37 -5.12 10.70
CA LEU A 86 -12.55 -6.58 10.63
C LEU A 86 -13.74 -6.96 9.74
N SER A 87 -14.86 -6.25 9.86
CA SER A 87 -16.06 -6.45 9.04
C SER A 87 -15.81 -6.18 7.55
N LYS A 88 -14.89 -5.25 7.21
CA LYS A 88 -14.39 -5.03 5.85
C LYS A 88 -13.35 -6.09 5.41
N GLY A 89 -13.04 -7.07 6.24
CA GLY A 89 -12.10 -8.16 5.95
C GLY A 89 -10.62 -7.79 6.12
N VAL A 90 -10.31 -6.67 6.76
CA VAL A 90 -8.94 -6.26 7.10
C VAL A 90 -8.51 -7.04 8.34
N THR A 91 -7.61 -8.02 8.18
CA THR A 91 -7.16 -8.90 9.27
C THR A 91 -5.71 -8.69 9.67
N ASN A 92 -4.97 -7.86 8.92
CA ASN A 92 -3.57 -7.56 9.23
C ASN A 92 -3.49 -6.64 10.46
N SER A 93 -3.02 -7.18 11.57
CA SER A 93 -2.93 -6.48 12.85
C SER A 93 -2.06 -5.21 12.82
N GLN A 94 -1.02 -5.19 11.98
CA GLN A 94 -0.19 -4.00 11.82
C GLN A 94 -0.97 -2.89 11.11
N VAL A 95 -1.71 -3.23 10.06
CA VAL A 95 -2.56 -2.27 9.33
C VAL A 95 -3.63 -1.68 10.26
N ILE A 96 -4.35 -2.53 11.00
CA ILE A 96 -5.36 -2.08 11.97
C ILE A 96 -4.73 -1.17 13.02
N PHE A 97 -3.57 -1.56 13.57
CA PHE A 97 -2.83 -0.76 14.54
C PHE A 97 -2.45 0.61 13.98
N ASP A 98 -1.92 0.67 12.75
CA ASP A 98 -1.53 1.93 12.10
C ASP A 98 -2.77 2.84 11.90
N ARG A 99 -3.93 2.27 11.49
CA ARG A 99 -5.19 3.04 11.30
C ARG A 99 -5.73 3.65 12.59
N ILE A 100 -5.75 2.88 13.67
CA ILE A 100 -6.23 3.42 14.95
C ILE A 100 -5.20 4.38 15.58
N ARG A 101 -3.92 4.22 15.30
CA ARG A 101 -2.89 5.21 15.70
C ARG A 101 -3.07 6.55 14.99
N GLU A 102 -3.41 6.56 13.73
CA GLU A 102 -3.76 7.78 12.97
C GLU A 102 -4.93 8.52 13.65
N LYS A 103 -5.81 7.81 14.39
CA LYS A 103 -6.91 8.34 15.19
C LYS A 103 -6.57 8.66 16.66
N GLY A 104 -5.30 8.49 17.06
CA GLY A 104 -4.84 8.83 18.41
C GLY A 104 -4.69 7.66 19.39
N TYR A 105 -4.75 6.41 18.93
CA TYR A 105 -4.49 5.26 19.81
C TYR A 105 -3.05 5.24 20.32
N ALA A 106 -2.88 5.26 21.64
CA ALA A 106 -1.58 5.27 22.30
C ALA A 106 -1.13 3.90 22.86
N GLY A 107 -1.93 2.86 22.71
CA GLY A 107 -1.63 1.52 23.21
C GLY A 107 -0.69 0.73 22.32
N GLY A 108 -0.34 -0.50 22.75
CA GLY A 108 0.59 -1.38 22.03
C GLY A 108 -0.08 -2.28 21.00
N LEU A 109 0.70 -2.71 19.99
CA LEU A 109 0.27 -3.66 18.95
C LEU A 109 -0.22 -5.00 19.53
N THR A 110 0.37 -5.46 20.65
CA THR A 110 -0.02 -6.73 21.28
C THR A 110 -1.47 -6.70 21.75
N THR A 111 -1.93 -5.57 22.31
CA THR A 111 -3.33 -5.38 22.73
C THR A 111 -4.28 -5.51 21.53
N VAL A 112 -3.92 -4.88 20.41
CA VAL A 112 -4.69 -4.96 19.16
C VAL A 112 -4.72 -6.39 18.61
N LYS A 113 -3.60 -7.12 18.63
CA LYS A 113 -3.55 -8.53 18.22
C LYS A 113 -4.45 -9.41 19.06
N THR A 114 -4.45 -9.22 20.37
CA THR A 114 -5.29 -9.99 21.30
C THR A 114 -6.78 -9.71 21.04
N TYR A 115 -7.13 -8.43 20.81
CA TYR A 115 -8.49 -8.04 20.49
C TYR A 115 -8.97 -8.67 19.17
N ILE A 116 -8.18 -8.55 18.11
CA ILE A 116 -8.47 -9.14 16.80
C ILE A 116 -8.71 -10.64 16.93
N HIS A 117 -7.85 -11.34 17.68
CA HIS A 117 -7.99 -12.79 17.86
C HIS A 117 -9.34 -13.17 18.49
N GLY A 118 -9.83 -12.38 19.45
CA GLY A 118 -11.15 -12.59 20.07
C GLY A 118 -12.33 -12.23 19.17
N HIS A 119 -12.12 -11.43 18.10
CA HIS A 119 -13.19 -10.87 17.26
C HIS A 119 -13.10 -11.35 15.79
N LEU A 120 -12.37 -12.42 15.50
CA LEU A 120 -12.26 -13.00 14.14
C LEU A 120 -13.61 -13.44 13.54
N HIS A 121 -14.64 -13.64 14.35
CA HIS A 121 -15.99 -13.95 13.91
C HIS A 121 -16.65 -12.82 13.11
N LEU A 122 -16.16 -11.58 13.23
CA LEU A 122 -16.61 -10.42 12.46
C LEU A 122 -16.08 -10.42 11.02
N VAL A 123 -15.03 -11.21 10.75
CA VAL A 123 -14.39 -11.24 9.42
C VAL A 123 -15.25 -12.03 8.44
N PRO A 124 -15.64 -11.44 7.28
CA PRO A 124 -16.40 -12.15 6.26
C PRO A 124 -15.67 -13.41 5.78
N ALA A 125 -16.41 -14.48 5.57
CA ALA A 125 -15.86 -15.72 5.06
C ALA A 125 -15.27 -15.52 3.65
N LYS A 126 -13.97 -15.69 3.49
CA LYS A 126 -13.32 -15.62 2.18
C LYS A 126 -13.55 -16.92 1.41
N ARG A 127 -13.98 -16.80 0.14
CA ARG A 127 -14.02 -17.93 -0.77
C ARG A 127 -12.60 -18.48 -0.95
N LYS A 128 -12.34 -19.68 -0.45
CA LYS A 128 -11.05 -20.35 -0.63
C LYS A 128 -10.98 -20.85 -2.07
N ILE A 129 -10.16 -20.20 -2.90
CA ILE A 129 -9.76 -20.75 -4.20
C ILE A 129 -8.55 -21.64 -3.89
N ALA A 130 -8.73 -22.95 -4.06
CA ALA A 130 -7.60 -23.88 -3.98
C ALA A 130 -6.70 -23.63 -5.20
N VAL A 131 -5.54 -23.02 -4.97
CA VAL A 131 -4.48 -22.90 -5.97
C VAL A 131 -3.52 -24.06 -5.69
N GLU A 132 -3.39 -24.96 -6.65
CA GLU A 132 -2.37 -26.01 -6.56
C GLU A 132 -0.99 -25.38 -6.45
N PRO A 133 -0.13 -25.83 -5.50
CA PRO A 133 1.22 -25.34 -5.38
C PRO A 133 2.01 -25.73 -6.63
N GLN A 134 2.30 -24.76 -7.50
CA GLN A 134 3.25 -24.98 -8.59
C GLN A 134 4.63 -25.19 -7.97
N GLY A 135 5.20 -26.36 -8.19
CA GLY A 135 6.52 -26.75 -7.68
C GLY A 135 7.59 -25.71 -8.03
N ASN A 136 8.22 -25.14 -7.00
CA ASN A 136 9.02 -23.93 -7.13
C ASN A 136 10.51 -24.25 -7.01
N ARG A 137 11.15 -24.66 -8.10
CA ARG A 137 12.62 -24.78 -8.22
C ARG A 137 13.16 -23.62 -9.07
N GLY A 138 12.89 -22.35 -8.68
CA GLY A 138 13.42 -21.17 -9.36
C GLY A 138 14.69 -20.66 -8.67
N ARG A 139 15.76 -20.44 -9.43
CA ARG A 139 16.93 -19.69 -8.96
C ARG A 139 16.54 -18.23 -8.76
N ARG A 140 16.81 -17.65 -7.58
CA ARG A 140 16.56 -16.22 -7.36
C ARG A 140 17.40 -15.40 -8.35
N PHE A 141 16.73 -14.54 -9.10
CA PHE A 141 17.35 -13.60 -10.00
C PHE A 141 17.84 -12.40 -9.18
N CYS A 142 19.11 -12.08 -9.25
CA CYS A 142 19.74 -10.90 -8.64
C CYS A 142 20.20 -9.96 -9.74
N THR A 143 20.16 -8.66 -9.49
CA THR A 143 20.60 -7.61 -10.39
C THR A 143 21.65 -6.73 -9.73
N LEU A 144 22.46 -6.07 -10.52
CA LEU A 144 23.34 -5.02 -10.05
C LEU A 144 22.54 -3.75 -9.70
N PRO A 145 23.10 -2.83 -8.90
CA PRO A 145 22.51 -1.52 -8.68
C PRO A 145 22.24 -0.79 -9.99
N GLY A 146 21.07 -0.16 -10.13
CA GLY A 146 20.68 0.57 -11.34
C GLY A 146 20.36 -0.29 -12.59
N GLU A 147 20.63 -1.59 -12.57
CA GLU A 147 20.49 -2.46 -13.75
C GLU A 147 19.02 -2.63 -14.17
N ALA A 148 18.13 -2.98 -13.26
CA ALA A 148 16.78 -3.38 -13.62
C ALA A 148 15.71 -2.86 -12.66
N PHE A 149 14.61 -2.36 -13.24
CA PHE A 149 13.36 -2.12 -12.52
C PHE A 149 12.26 -3.04 -13.06
N GLN A 150 11.35 -3.46 -12.18
CA GLN A 150 10.16 -4.20 -12.56
C GLN A 150 8.96 -3.26 -12.54
N MET A 151 8.11 -3.32 -13.56
CA MET A 151 6.92 -2.50 -13.70
C MET A 151 5.69 -3.35 -14.01
N ASP A 152 4.57 -2.98 -13.41
CA ASP A 152 3.27 -3.63 -13.64
C ASP A 152 2.09 -2.73 -13.37
N TRP A 153 0.94 -3.12 -13.92
CA TRP A 153 -0.37 -2.61 -13.57
C TRP A 153 -1.14 -3.55 -12.64
N GLY A 154 -1.78 -2.98 -11.64
CA GLY A 154 -2.80 -3.66 -10.85
C GLY A 154 -4.12 -2.92 -10.96
N PHE A 155 -5.26 -3.64 -10.95
CA PHE A 155 -6.56 -3.00 -10.75
C PHE A 155 -6.95 -3.14 -9.29
N VAL A 156 -7.40 -2.03 -8.71
CA VAL A 156 -7.76 -1.92 -7.30
C VAL A 156 -9.12 -1.25 -7.16
N GLU A 157 -9.76 -1.48 -6.03
CA GLU A 157 -10.96 -0.76 -5.63
C GLU A 157 -10.57 0.17 -4.48
N VAL A 158 -10.98 1.42 -4.58
CA VAL A 158 -10.80 2.46 -3.57
C VAL A 158 -12.16 2.99 -3.14
N GLU A 159 -12.26 3.35 -1.87
CA GLU A 159 -13.48 3.89 -1.27
C GLU A 159 -13.27 5.38 -0.99
N ASP A 160 -14.26 6.21 -1.30
CA ASP A 160 -14.25 7.60 -0.91
C ASP A 160 -14.92 7.81 0.46
N TRP A 161 -14.86 9.05 0.96
CA TRP A 161 -15.46 9.42 2.24
C TRP A 161 -16.99 9.29 2.28
N THR A 162 -17.65 9.14 1.12
CA THR A 162 -19.10 8.91 1.03
C THR A 162 -19.45 7.41 1.06
N GLY A 163 -18.44 6.53 1.03
CA GLY A 163 -18.60 5.08 0.92
C GLY A 163 -18.76 4.58 -0.51
N ALA A 164 -18.65 5.45 -1.52
CA ALA A 164 -18.65 5.04 -2.92
C ALA A 164 -17.33 4.38 -3.28
N THR A 165 -17.39 3.32 -4.09
CA THR A 165 -16.22 2.56 -4.52
C THR A 165 -15.91 2.79 -6.00
N TYR A 166 -14.62 2.92 -6.30
CA TYR A 166 -14.10 3.19 -7.64
C TYR A 166 -13.05 2.16 -8.02
N ARG A 167 -13.19 1.58 -9.21
CA ARG A 167 -12.16 0.70 -9.77
C ARG A 167 -11.20 1.53 -10.60
N ILE A 168 -9.94 1.55 -10.20
CA ILE A 168 -8.87 2.34 -10.81
C ILE A 168 -7.64 1.47 -11.09
N ALA A 169 -6.73 2.00 -11.91
CA ALA A 169 -5.47 1.36 -12.24
C ALA A 169 -4.38 1.83 -11.28
N CYS A 170 -3.62 0.89 -10.73
CA CYS A 170 -2.45 1.11 -9.90
C CYS A 170 -1.20 0.82 -10.73
N PHE A 171 -0.44 1.84 -11.06
CA PHE A 171 0.90 1.71 -11.62
C PHE A 171 1.87 1.41 -10.48
N ALA A 172 2.75 0.45 -10.68
CA ALA A 172 3.77 0.10 -9.70
C ALA A 172 5.11 -0.14 -10.40
N MET A 173 6.18 0.48 -9.90
CA MET A 173 7.55 0.25 -10.31
C MET A 173 8.42 -0.01 -9.08
N ILE A 174 9.36 -0.95 -9.18
CA ILE A 174 10.25 -1.32 -8.08
C ILE A 174 11.66 -1.58 -8.60
N CYS A 175 12.66 -1.00 -7.95
CA CYS A 175 14.05 -1.35 -8.17
C CYS A 175 14.29 -2.82 -7.79
N HIS A 176 14.78 -3.61 -8.74
CA HIS A 176 14.97 -5.04 -8.47
C HIS A 176 16.11 -5.29 -7.49
N HIS A 177 17.11 -4.43 -7.42
CA HIS A 177 18.24 -4.54 -6.51
C HIS A 177 17.81 -4.27 -5.05
N CYS A 178 17.50 -3.03 -4.70
CA CYS A 178 17.26 -2.59 -3.32
C CYS A 178 15.80 -2.68 -2.85
N GLY A 179 14.84 -2.76 -3.78
CA GLY A 179 13.41 -2.78 -3.44
C GLY A 179 12.78 -1.40 -3.23
N GLN A 180 13.49 -0.30 -3.51
CA GLN A 180 12.88 1.03 -3.59
C GLN A 180 11.75 1.02 -4.61
N CYS A 181 10.60 1.59 -4.29
CA CYS A 181 9.42 1.49 -5.12
C CYS A 181 8.74 2.85 -5.33
N TYR A 182 7.97 2.90 -6.42
CA TYR A 182 7.07 3.98 -6.78
C TYR A 182 5.69 3.41 -7.11
N VAL A 183 4.64 4.03 -6.60
CA VAL A 183 3.24 3.64 -6.83
C VAL A 183 2.43 4.90 -7.14
N GLU A 184 1.65 4.84 -8.21
CA GLU A 184 0.74 5.90 -8.63
C GLU A 184 -0.56 5.33 -9.16
N PHE A 185 -1.66 6.04 -8.99
CA PHE A 185 -2.98 5.60 -9.40
C PHE A 185 -3.53 6.47 -10.53
N PHE A 186 -4.16 5.81 -11.49
CA PHE A 186 -4.73 6.43 -12.67
C PHE A 186 -6.15 5.94 -12.90
N PRO A 187 -7.01 6.73 -13.56
CA PRO A 187 -8.36 6.29 -13.91
C PRO A 187 -8.38 5.06 -14.82
N ASN A 188 -7.32 4.83 -15.59
CA ASN A 188 -7.17 3.69 -16.49
C ASN A 188 -5.69 3.33 -16.72
N ALA A 189 -5.44 2.16 -17.33
CA ALA A 189 -4.09 1.66 -17.67
C ALA A 189 -3.76 1.85 -19.17
N ARG A 190 -4.17 2.99 -19.76
CA ARG A 190 -3.86 3.31 -21.16
C ARG A 190 -2.40 3.73 -21.31
N GLN A 191 -1.94 3.81 -22.56
CA GLN A 191 -0.55 4.12 -22.90
C GLN A 191 -0.11 5.49 -22.35
N GLU A 192 -0.98 6.49 -22.36
CA GLU A 192 -0.69 7.81 -21.78
C GLU A 192 -0.41 7.73 -20.27
N SER A 193 -1.29 7.06 -19.52
CA SER A 193 -1.08 6.85 -18.09
C SER A 193 0.20 6.05 -17.81
N LEU A 194 0.57 5.13 -18.72
CA LEU A 194 1.83 4.40 -18.65
C LEU A 194 3.03 5.34 -18.77
N PHE A 195 3.03 6.21 -19.78
CA PHE A 195 4.13 7.15 -20.00
C PHE A 195 4.30 8.11 -18.83
N VAL A 196 3.21 8.70 -18.36
CA VAL A 196 3.22 9.61 -17.20
C VAL A 196 3.74 8.87 -15.96
N GLY A 197 3.20 7.69 -15.64
CA GLY A 197 3.62 6.91 -14.48
C GLY A 197 5.09 6.48 -14.54
N MET A 198 5.59 6.15 -15.75
CA MET A 198 7.01 5.82 -15.93
C MET A 198 7.91 7.05 -15.77
N ILE A 199 7.53 8.21 -16.32
CA ILE A 199 8.30 9.46 -16.16
C ILE A 199 8.37 9.83 -14.68
N HIS A 200 7.24 9.83 -13.97
CA HIS A 200 7.20 10.12 -12.54
C HIS A 200 8.03 9.13 -11.72
N ALA A 201 7.96 7.83 -12.05
CA ALA A 201 8.80 6.83 -11.41
C ALA A 201 10.30 7.06 -11.67
N PHE A 202 10.69 7.43 -12.90
CA PHE A 202 12.08 7.71 -13.22
C PHE A 202 12.60 9.00 -12.57
N MET A 203 11.74 9.98 -12.31
CA MET A 203 12.12 11.16 -11.52
C MET A 203 12.50 10.80 -10.08
N VAL A 204 11.90 9.74 -9.52
CA VAL A 204 12.15 9.28 -8.14
C VAL A 204 13.24 8.22 -8.07
N LEU A 205 13.30 7.32 -9.05
CA LEU A 205 14.15 6.12 -9.00
C LEU A 205 15.37 6.22 -9.92
N GLY A 206 15.48 7.24 -10.77
CA GLY A 206 16.41 7.26 -11.91
C GLY A 206 15.98 6.33 -13.03
N ILE A 207 16.70 6.36 -14.16
CA ILE A 207 16.44 5.54 -15.33
C ILE A 207 17.35 4.30 -15.28
N PRO A 208 16.81 3.06 -15.22
CA PRO A 208 17.62 1.85 -15.17
C PRO A 208 18.15 1.48 -16.56
N GLU A 209 19.10 0.55 -16.63
CA GLU A 209 19.51 -0.01 -17.91
C GLU A 209 18.32 -0.63 -18.66
N TYR A 210 17.44 -1.34 -17.94
CA TYR A 210 16.22 -1.88 -18.54
C TYR A 210 15.05 -1.98 -17.55
N VAL A 211 13.84 -1.87 -18.10
CA VAL A 211 12.58 -2.12 -17.39
C VAL A 211 12.06 -3.51 -17.77
N LEU A 212 11.75 -4.33 -16.78
CA LEU A 212 11.13 -5.63 -16.97
C LEU A 212 9.60 -5.50 -16.81
N THR A 213 8.85 -5.88 -17.83
CA THR A 213 7.38 -5.83 -17.84
C THR A 213 6.75 -7.01 -18.56
N ASP A 214 5.43 -7.15 -18.45
CA ASP A 214 4.65 -8.15 -19.17
C ASP A 214 4.39 -7.73 -20.63
N ASN A 215 3.83 -8.67 -21.41
CA ASN A 215 3.41 -8.41 -22.79
C ASN A 215 2.11 -7.59 -22.83
N MET A 216 2.12 -6.36 -22.31
CA MET A 216 0.96 -5.47 -22.37
C MET A 216 0.78 -4.89 -23.77
N LYS A 217 -0.47 -4.71 -24.19
CA LYS A 217 -0.81 -4.10 -25.49
C LYS A 217 -0.32 -2.65 -25.66
N SER A 218 -0.13 -1.93 -24.56
CA SER A 218 0.45 -0.58 -24.56
C SER A 218 1.95 -0.55 -24.80
N VAL A 219 2.64 -1.69 -24.68
CA VAL A 219 4.09 -1.84 -24.83
C VAL A 219 4.45 -2.61 -26.09
N VAL A 220 3.79 -3.74 -26.35
CA VAL A 220 4.11 -4.64 -27.45
C VAL A 220 2.85 -4.98 -28.25
N VAL A 221 2.96 -4.94 -29.59
CA VAL A 221 1.89 -5.32 -30.50
C VAL A 221 1.78 -6.84 -30.59
N ARG A 222 2.93 -7.49 -30.86
CA ARG A 222 3.03 -8.94 -31.05
C ARG A 222 4.49 -9.40 -30.91
N ARG A 223 4.70 -10.68 -30.94
CA ARG A 223 6.04 -11.25 -31.20
C ARG A 223 6.14 -11.67 -32.66
N ASP A 224 7.30 -11.49 -33.26
CA ASP A 224 7.58 -11.98 -34.60
C ASP A 224 7.83 -13.50 -34.63
N ILE A 225 8.16 -14.03 -35.79
CA ILE A 225 8.41 -15.46 -35.98
C ILE A 225 9.67 -15.97 -35.25
N GLU A 226 10.59 -15.07 -34.90
CA GLU A 226 11.77 -15.36 -34.09
C GLU A 226 11.52 -15.19 -32.58
N GLY A 227 10.30 -14.81 -32.18
CA GLY A 227 9.91 -14.54 -30.79
C GLY A 227 10.38 -13.18 -30.28
N LYS A 228 10.94 -12.31 -31.14
CA LYS A 228 11.32 -10.94 -30.78
C LYS A 228 10.09 -10.04 -30.63
N PRO A 229 10.10 -9.06 -29.70
CA PRO A 229 8.98 -8.13 -29.55
C PRO A 229 8.89 -7.15 -30.73
N VAL A 230 7.69 -7.00 -31.27
CA VAL A 230 7.31 -5.89 -32.14
C VAL A 230 6.68 -4.83 -31.25
N TRP A 231 7.43 -3.77 -30.95
CA TRP A 231 7.00 -2.72 -30.05
C TRP A 231 5.87 -1.89 -30.63
N GLN A 232 5.02 -1.36 -29.77
CA GLN A 232 4.15 -0.24 -30.12
C GLN A 232 5.03 0.95 -30.58
N ALA A 233 4.63 1.63 -31.66
CA ALA A 233 5.44 2.70 -32.27
C ALA A 233 5.73 3.83 -31.25
N ASP A 234 4.69 4.29 -30.55
CA ASP A 234 4.81 5.35 -29.55
C ASP A 234 5.66 4.90 -28.36
N TYR A 235 5.54 3.63 -27.92
CA TYR A 235 6.38 3.10 -26.85
C TYR A 235 7.84 2.97 -27.28
N ALA A 236 8.11 2.60 -28.54
CA ALA A 236 9.45 2.57 -29.09
C ALA A 236 10.08 3.97 -29.18
N ALA A 237 9.28 4.99 -29.54
CA ALA A 237 9.71 6.38 -29.50
C ALA A 237 10.00 6.84 -28.06
N PHE A 238 9.12 6.51 -27.12
CA PHE A 238 9.28 6.80 -25.70
C PHE A 238 10.56 6.18 -25.10
N MET A 239 10.84 4.90 -25.40
CA MET A 239 12.10 4.27 -24.97
C MET A 239 13.35 4.99 -25.49
N ARG A 240 13.31 5.46 -26.76
CA ARG A 240 14.42 6.21 -27.35
C ARG A 240 14.58 7.59 -26.71
N ALA A 241 13.47 8.31 -26.51
CA ALA A 241 13.47 9.63 -25.91
C ALA A 241 14.07 9.63 -24.50
N LEU A 242 13.81 8.56 -23.72
CA LEU A 242 14.30 8.44 -22.34
C LEU A 242 15.58 7.60 -22.20
N GLY A 243 16.06 6.93 -23.26
CA GLY A 243 17.32 6.21 -23.26
C GLY A 243 17.33 4.84 -22.56
N PHE A 244 16.17 4.26 -22.20
CA PHE A 244 16.11 2.97 -21.53
C PHE A 244 15.74 1.81 -22.47
N LYS A 245 15.99 0.59 -22.02
CA LYS A 245 15.60 -0.65 -22.71
C LYS A 245 14.42 -1.31 -21.99
N THR A 246 13.66 -2.12 -22.71
CA THR A 246 12.60 -2.95 -22.11
C THR A 246 12.88 -4.43 -22.37
N LYS A 247 12.76 -5.23 -21.32
CA LYS A 247 12.77 -6.70 -21.40
C LYS A 247 11.36 -7.21 -21.08
N LEU A 248 10.83 -8.08 -21.93
CA LEU A 248 9.53 -8.70 -21.71
C LEU A 248 9.68 -10.01 -20.94
N CYS A 249 8.80 -10.25 -19.99
CA CYS A 249 8.72 -11.54 -19.32
C CYS A 249 8.43 -12.65 -20.34
N LYS A 250 9.08 -13.79 -20.15
CA LYS A 250 8.77 -14.99 -20.96
C LYS A 250 7.34 -15.43 -20.64
N PRO A 251 6.51 -15.73 -21.65
CA PRO A 251 5.17 -16.24 -21.40
C PRO A 251 5.22 -17.50 -20.51
N ARG A 252 4.32 -17.59 -19.54
CA ARG A 252 4.20 -18.71 -18.58
C ARG A 252 5.41 -18.95 -17.66
N HIS A 253 6.29 -17.95 -17.48
CA HIS A 253 7.35 -17.98 -16.47
C HIS A 253 7.10 -16.92 -15.36
N PRO A 254 6.28 -17.22 -14.35
CA PRO A 254 5.86 -16.26 -13.32
C PRO A 254 6.99 -15.79 -12.40
N PHE A 255 8.16 -16.45 -12.43
CA PHE A 255 9.23 -16.18 -11.46
C PHE A 255 10.05 -14.90 -11.71
N THR A 256 9.96 -14.32 -12.90
CA THR A 256 10.77 -13.14 -13.29
C THR A 256 10.22 -11.83 -12.74
N LYS A 257 8.93 -11.75 -12.41
CA LYS A 257 8.22 -10.51 -12.03
C LYS A 257 7.71 -10.50 -10.57
N GLY A 258 8.15 -11.44 -9.75
CA GLY A 258 7.62 -11.66 -8.41
C GLY A 258 7.79 -10.51 -7.42
N LYS A 259 8.66 -9.51 -7.65
CA LYS A 259 8.82 -8.35 -6.76
C LYS A 259 7.68 -7.34 -6.95
N VAL A 260 7.39 -6.94 -8.19
CA VAL A 260 6.32 -5.97 -8.47
C VAL A 260 4.93 -6.56 -8.20
N GLU A 261 4.71 -7.86 -8.48
CA GLU A 261 3.45 -8.53 -8.14
C GLU A 261 3.21 -8.55 -6.61
N ARG A 262 4.28 -8.79 -5.83
CA ARG A 262 4.24 -8.69 -4.37
C ARG A 262 3.98 -7.25 -3.91
N LEU A 263 4.58 -6.25 -4.57
CA LEU A 263 4.33 -4.85 -4.29
C LEU A 263 2.85 -4.51 -4.50
N ILE A 264 2.25 -4.87 -5.63
CA ILE A 264 0.82 -4.63 -5.91
C ILE A 264 -0.07 -5.33 -4.86
N ARG A 265 0.28 -6.56 -4.48
CA ARG A 265 -0.44 -7.28 -3.41
C ARG A 265 -0.29 -6.57 -2.07
N PHE A 266 0.88 -6.03 -1.78
CA PHE A 266 1.16 -5.27 -0.57
C PHE A 266 0.42 -3.92 -0.56
N VAL A 267 0.34 -3.23 -1.69
CA VAL A 267 -0.51 -2.04 -1.86
C VAL A 267 -1.96 -2.35 -1.49
N LYS A 268 -2.53 -3.43 -2.04
CA LYS A 268 -3.90 -3.85 -1.74
C LYS A 268 -4.12 -4.20 -0.26
N GLY A 269 -3.22 -4.94 0.32
CA GLY A 269 -3.36 -5.50 1.68
C GLY A 269 -2.83 -4.61 2.81
N ASN A 270 -2.10 -3.54 2.48
CA ASN A 270 -1.51 -2.63 3.45
C ASN A 270 -1.91 -1.17 3.20
N PHE A 271 -1.53 -0.61 2.05
CA PHE A 271 -1.77 0.80 1.76
C PHE A 271 -3.27 1.12 1.67
N LEU A 272 -4.00 0.40 0.83
CA LEU A 272 -5.44 0.66 0.61
C LEU A 272 -6.34 0.11 1.72
N ALA A 273 -5.89 -0.90 2.45
CA ALA A 273 -6.72 -1.58 3.44
C ALA A 273 -7.21 -0.63 4.54
N GLY A 274 -8.52 -0.44 4.60
CA GLY A 274 -9.19 0.40 5.60
C GLY A 274 -8.96 1.91 5.44
N ARG A 275 -8.50 2.37 4.28
CA ARG A 275 -8.40 3.80 3.95
C ARG A 275 -9.53 4.24 3.04
N VAL A 276 -9.90 5.51 3.19
CA VAL A 276 -10.79 6.24 2.31
C VAL A 276 -10.06 7.49 1.80
N PHE A 277 -10.40 7.94 0.61
CA PHE A 277 -9.70 9.04 -0.06
C PHE A 277 -10.70 10.06 -0.62
N ARG A 278 -10.38 11.34 -0.53
CA ARG A 278 -11.23 12.42 -1.06
C ARG A 278 -11.35 12.34 -2.58
N ASP A 279 -10.22 12.18 -3.23
CA ASP A 279 -10.06 12.16 -4.68
C ASP A 279 -8.78 11.42 -5.07
N ILE A 280 -8.50 11.36 -6.38
CA ILE A 280 -7.31 10.66 -6.90
C ILE A 280 -6.01 11.37 -6.51
N THR A 281 -6.05 12.68 -6.23
CA THR A 281 -4.88 13.45 -5.81
C THR A 281 -4.49 13.08 -4.38
N ASP A 282 -5.45 13.10 -3.45
CA ASP A 282 -5.27 12.66 -2.06
C ASP A 282 -4.76 11.21 -1.99
N LEU A 283 -5.29 10.33 -2.86
CA LEU A 283 -4.82 8.97 -3.00
C LEU A 283 -3.35 8.91 -3.43
N ASN A 284 -2.94 9.70 -4.43
CA ASN A 284 -1.57 9.68 -4.95
C ASN A 284 -0.57 10.34 -4.00
N GLU A 285 -0.93 11.43 -3.34
CA GLU A 285 -0.11 12.04 -2.29
C GLU A 285 0.13 11.05 -1.15
N SER A 286 -0.94 10.42 -0.65
CA SER A 286 -0.84 9.39 0.38
C SER A 286 -0.01 8.17 -0.05
N ALA A 287 -0.12 7.75 -1.32
CA ALA A 287 0.66 6.63 -1.86
C ALA A 287 2.16 6.93 -1.89
N LEU A 288 2.51 8.15 -2.26
CA LEU A 288 3.88 8.61 -2.30
C LEU A 288 4.51 8.68 -0.91
N GLU A 289 3.78 9.23 0.07
CA GLU A 289 4.20 9.23 1.48
C GLU A 289 4.37 7.80 2.01
N TRP A 290 3.45 6.91 1.64
CA TRP A 290 3.55 5.51 2.01
C TRP A 290 4.76 4.83 1.38
N CYS A 291 5.07 5.08 0.09
CA CYS A 291 6.28 4.56 -0.55
C CYS A 291 7.54 4.98 0.19
N ARG A 292 7.63 6.26 0.59
CA ARG A 292 8.75 6.81 1.38
C ARG A 292 8.85 6.12 2.75
N ALA A 293 7.73 6.03 3.46
CA ALA A 293 7.69 5.38 4.77
C ALA A 293 8.08 3.89 4.72
N GLN A 294 7.74 3.19 3.63
CA GLN A 294 8.18 1.81 3.42
C GLN A 294 9.67 1.75 3.10
N ALA A 295 10.16 2.63 2.24
CA ALA A 295 11.57 2.67 1.85
C ALA A 295 12.53 2.99 3.01
N ALA A 296 12.08 3.77 3.99
CA ALA A 296 12.85 4.12 5.19
C ALA A 296 12.94 2.98 6.23
N ARG A 297 12.29 1.84 6.00
CA ARG A 297 12.33 0.69 6.91
C ARG A 297 13.32 -0.36 6.41
N TYR A 298 13.96 -1.08 7.33
CA TYR A 298 14.78 -2.24 6.98
C TYR A 298 13.93 -3.36 6.39
N HIS A 299 14.33 -3.87 5.24
CA HIS A 299 13.66 -4.95 4.53
C HIS A 299 14.53 -6.23 4.52
N ARG A 300 14.18 -7.19 5.34
CA ARG A 300 14.88 -8.48 5.45
C ARG A 300 15.06 -9.21 4.10
N ALA A 301 14.13 -9.01 3.15
CA ALA A 301 14.18 -9.72 1.86
C ALA A 301 15.30 -9.25 0.94
N VAL A 302 15.78 -8.01 1.12
CA VAL A 302 16.89 -7.38 0.40
C VAL A 302 18.06 -7.04 1.29
N ASP A 303 17.92 -7.27 2.60
CA ASP A 303 18.92 -7.06 3.65
C ASP A 303 19.48 -5.62 3.72
N CYS A 304 18.60 -4.65 3.50
CA CYS A 304 18.95 -3.23 3.53
C CYS A 304 17.75 -2.35 3.91
N VAL A 305 18.01 -1.07 4.16
CA VAL A 305 17.03 0.00 4.11
C VAL A 305 16.97 0.49 2.66
N PRO A 306 15.86 0.26 1.93
CA PRO A 306 15.80 0.56 0.49
C PRO A 306 16.17 1.99 0.12
N ALA A 307 15.77 2.99 0.92
CA ALA A 307 16.07 4.39 0.65
C ALA A 307 17.58 4.65 0.68
N ASP A 308 18.27 4.15 1.70
CA ASP A 308 19.72 4.36 1.87
C ASP A 308 20.51 3.64 0.77
N GLU A 309 20.18 2.37 0.50
CA GLU A 309 20.83 1.57 -0.55
C GLU A 309 20.57 2.15 -1.95
N HIS A 310 19.35 2.67 -2.18
CA HIS A 310 19.01 3.29 -3.45
C HIS A 310 19.81 4.55 -3.69
N LEU A 311 19.86 5.43 -2.71
CA LEU A 311 20.61 6.70 -2.78
C LEU A 311 22.12 6.45 -2.92
N ALA A 312 22.66 5.48 -2.19
CA ALA A 312 24.09 5.20 -2.17
C ALA A 312 24.60 4.48 -3.43
N ARG A 313 23.79 3.59 -4.03
CA ARG A 313 24.29 2.68 -5.08
C ARG A 313 23.44 2.64 -6.33
N CYS A 314 22.09 2.60 -6.20
CA CYS A 314 21.24 2.39 -7.37
C CYS A 314 21.06 3.68 -8.17
N LEU A 315 20.78 4.80 -7.50
CA LEU A 315 20.59 6.09 -8.15
C LEU A 315 21.86 6.59 -8.87
N PRO A 316 23.06 6.52 -8.26
CA PRO A 316 24.30 6.87 -8.98
C PRO A 316 24.64 5.95 -10.16
N ALA A 317 24.13 4.72 -10.16
CA ALA A 317 24.29 3.78 -11.27
C ALA A 317 23.19 3.90 -12.34
N SER A 318 22.16 4.72 -12.09
CA SER A 318 21.06 5.01 -13.00
C SER A 318 21.35 6.31 -13.76
N GLU A 319 20.72 6.47 -14.93
CA GLU A 319 20.77 7.75 -15.65
C GLU A 319 19.76 8.73 -15.03
N VAL A 320 20.13 10.01 -14.98
CA VAL A 320 19.23 11.08 -14.54
C VAL A 320 18.26 11.43 -15.66
N LEU A 321 16.97 11.51 -15.34
CA LEU A 321 15.96 11.92 -16.30
C LEU A 321 16.18 13.39 -16.72
N ALA A 322 16.54 13.59 -18.00
CA ALA A 322 16.55 14.91 -18.60
C ALA A 322 15.15 15.25 -19.10
N VAL A 323 14.57 16.34 -18.61
CA VAL A 323 13.27 16.83 -19.08
C VAL A 323 13.50 17.69 -20.34
N THR A 324 13.47 17.01 -21.49
CA THR A 324 13.54 17.64 -22.82
C THR A 324 12.13 18.02 -23.28
N ASP A 325 12.04 18.82 -24.35
CA ASP A 325 10.75 19.15 -24.98
C ASP A 325 10.01 17.88 -25.42
N GLU A 326 10.74 16.84 -25.88
CA GLU A 326 10.18 15.56 -26.26
C GLU A 326 9.58 14.81 -25.04
N VAL A 327 10.27 14.80 -23.91
CA VAL A 327 9.76 14.22 -22.65
C VAL A 327 8.58 15.02 -22.11
N SER A 328 8.66 16.35 -22.15
CA SER A 328 7.58 17.26 -21.73
C SER A 328 6.31 17.05 -22.55
N ALA A 329 6.42 16.67 -23.82
CA ALA A 329 5.27 16.36 -24.67
C ALA A 329 4.46 15.15 -24.18
N TYR A 330 5.06 14.20 -23.46
CA TYR A 330 4.33 13.09 -22.83
C TYR A 330 3.58 13.52 -21.56
N LEU A 331 4.08 14.51 -20.84
CA LEU A 331 3.42 15.07 -19.64
C LEU A 331 2.33 16.08 -20.00
N CYS A 332 2.47 16.75 -21.16
CA CYS A 332 1.54 17.74 -21.66
C CYS A 332 1.13 17.44 -23.11
N PRO A 333 0.36 16.32 -23.34
CA PRO A 333 0.01 15.87 -24.67
C PRO A 333 -0.94 16.81 -25.40
N ALA A 334 -0.80 16.89 -26.71
CA ALA A 334 -1.73 17.61 -27.57
C ALA A 334 -3.08 16.90 -27.67
N ARG A 335 -4.17 17.69 -27.69
CA ARG A 335 -5.54 17.20 -27.89
C ARG A 335 -6.27 18.07 -28.88
N LYS A 336 -7.02 17.44 -29.77
CA LYS A 336 -7.96 18.15 -30.64
C LYS A 336 -9.26 18.36 -29.88
N ILE A 337 -9.72 19.60 -29.86
CA ILE A 337 -11.01 19.95 -29.25
C ILE A 337 -12.10 19.57 -30.26
N SER A 338 -13.11 18.84 -29.80
CA SER A 338 -14.25 18.46 -30.61
C SER A 338 -15.12 19.66 -30.99
N PHE A 339 -15.99 19.48 -31.97
CA PHE A 339 -16.89 20.52 -32.44
C PHE A 339 -17.86 21.01 -31.36
N ASP A 340 -18.12 20.21 -30.34
CA ASP A 340 -18.99 20.57 -29.22
C ASP A 340 -18.19 21.12 -28.01
N GLY A 341 -16.93 21.51 -28.21
CA GLY A 341 -16.10 22.17 -27.21
C GLY A 341 -15.57 21.28 -26.11
N PHE A 342 -15.28 19.98 -26.39
CA PHE A 342 -14.71 19.07 -25.39
C PHE A 342 -13.39 18.45 -25.85
N ILE A 343 -12.56 18.11 -24.88
CA ILE A 343 -11.43 17.19 -25.04
C ILE A 343 -11.71 15.90 -24.29
N CYS A 344 -11.10 14.80 -24.70
CA CYS A 344 -11.09 13.55 -23.97
C CYS A 344 -9.71 13.35 -23.31
N PHE A 345 -9.67 13.25 -21.99
CA PHE A 345 -8.47 12.98 -21.24
C PHE A 345 -8.76 11.94 -20.14
N GLU A 346 -7.90 10.94 -19.97
CA GLU A 346 -8.04 9.84 -19.01
C GLU A 346 -9.42 9.13 -19.00
N GLY A 347 -10.14 9.20 -20.12
CA GLY A 347 -11.45 8.56 -20.28
C GLY A 347 -12.64 9.39 -19.79
N ARG A 348 -12.44 10.69 -19.53
CA ARG A 348 -13.47 11.68 -19.20
C ARG A 348 -13.43 12.81 -20.21
N ARG A 349 -14.57 13.46 -20.45
CA ARG A 349 -14.67 14.64 -21.29
C ARG A 349 -14.60 15.90 -20.42
N PHE A 350 -13.79 16.84 -20.87
CA PHE A 350 -13.58 18.13 -20.21
C PHE A 350 -13.90 19.25 -21.20
N GLY A 351 -14.74 20.17 -20.78
CA GLY A 351 -15.17 21.30 -21.58
C GLY A 351 -14.06 22.32 -21.77
N VAL A 352 -14.05 22.92 -22.92
CA VAL A 352 -13.16 24.04 -23.28
C VAL A 352 -14.03 25.12 -23.84
N PRO A 353 -13.75 26.40 -23.60
CA PRO A 353 -14.54 27.51 -24.16
C PRO A 353 -14.75 27.37 -25.67
N TYR A 354 -15.99 27.51 -26.13
CA TYR A 354 -16.41 27.21 -27.52
C TYR A 354 -15.68 28.03 -28.58
N TRP A 355 -15.28 29.26 -28.26
CA TRP A 355 -14.47 30.11 -29.16
C TRP A 355 -13.12 29.47 -29.54
N TYR A 356 -12.67 28.46 -28.82
CA TYR A 356 -11.45 27.71 -29.13
C TYR A 356 -11.75 26.32 -29.75
N ALA A 357 -13.01 25.96 -29.97
CA ALA A 357 -13.42 24.69 -30.53
C ALA A 357 -12.77 24.37 -31.89
N GLY A 358 -12.54 23.10 -32.17
CA GLY A 358 -11.92 22.65 -33.43
C GLY A 358 -10.41 22.87 -33.54
N ARG A 359 -9.79 23.59 -32.61
CA ARG A 359 -8.33 23.79 -32.52
C ARG A 359 -7.65 22.69 -31.73
N THR A 360 -6.32 22.68 -31.73
CA THR A 360 -5.50 21.83 -30.86
C THR A 360 -5.21 22.58 -29.56
N CYS A 361 -5.19 21.87 -28.46
CA CYS A 361 -4.78 22.35 -27.15
C CYS A 361 -3.75 21.41 -26.53
N ARG A 362 -3.12 21.82 -25.44
CA ARG A 362 -2.23 21.01 -24.60
C ARG A 362 -2.90 20.77 -23.25
N VAL A 363 -2.67 19.59 -22.68
CA VAL A 363 -3.35 19.17 -21.46
C VAL A 363 -2.34 18.67 -20.44
N MET A 364 -2.39 19.23 -19.24
CA MET A 364 -1.48 18.82 -18.17
C MET A 364 -2.26 18.60 -16.86
N ARG A 365 -2.03 17.48 -16.20
CA ARG A 365 -2.53 17.25 -14.83
C ARG A 365 -1.49 17.71 -13.83
N GLU A 366 -1.84 18.65 -12.99
CA GLU A 366 -0.99 19.14 -11.91
C GLU A 366 -1.79 19.22 -10.61
N GLY A 367 -1.29 18.55 -9.58
CA GLY A 367 -2.00 18.44 -8.31
C GLY A 367 -3.42 17.88 -8.49
N GLY A 368 -4.40 18.58 -7.95
CA GLY A 368 -5.82 18.24 -8.04
C GLY A 368 -6.53 18.77 -9.27
N TYR A 369 -5.81 19.29 -10.27
CA TYR A 369 -6.40 20.00 -11.40
C TYR A 369 -5.89 19.48 -12.75
N LEU A 370 -6.77 19.58 -13.76
CA LEU A 370 -6.46 19.37 -15.16
C LEU A 370 -6.43 20.76 -15.83
N HIS A 371 -5.26 21.19 -16.23
CA HIS A 371 -5.03 22.43 -16.94
C HIS A 371 -5.09 22.19 -18.44
N ILE A 372 -5.80 23.03 -19.15
CA ILE A 372 -5.93 23.01 -20.60
C ILE A 372 -5.37 24.33 -21.14
N TYR A 373 -4.34 24.21 -21.98
CA TYR A 373 -3.61 25.35 -22.52
C TYR A 373 -3.80 25.46 -24.02
N SER A 374 -3.53 26.66 -24.56
CA SER A 374 -3.35 26.87 -26.00
C SER A 374 -2.24 25.92 -26.54
N GLU A 375 -2.25 25.64 -27.83
CA GLU A 375 -1.29 24.75 -28.48
C GLU A 375 0.16 25.18 -28.26
N ASP A 376 0.41 26.47 -28.25
CA ASP A 376 1.70 27.11 -28.03
C ASP A 376 2.08 27.29 -26.55
N LEU A 377 1.23 26.81 -25.62
CA LEU A 377 1.39 26.91 -24.17
C LEU A 377 1.45 28.36 -23.62
N THR A 378 1.06 29.36 -24.40
CA THR A 378 1.13 30.76 -23.98
C THR A 378 -0.02 31.16 -23.07
N ARG A 379 -1.17 30.47 -23.16
CA ARG A 379 -2.40 30.82 -22.44
C ARG A 379 -3.01 29.59 -21.79
N GLU A 380 -3.52 29.78 -20.59
CA GLU A 380 -4.41 28.81 -19.96
C GLU A 380 -5.85 29.08 -20.40
N LEU A 381 -6.48 28.13 -21.07
CA LEU A 381 -7.83 28.23 -21.56
C LEU A 381 -8.87 27.97 -20.48
N VAL A 382 -8.63 26.95 -19.70
CA VAL A 382 -9.49 26.49 -18.58
C VAL A 382 -8.76 25.53 -17.66
N CYS A 383 -9.19 25.51 -16.41
CA CYS A 383 -8.73 24.58 -15.39
C CYS A 383 -9.93 23.82 -14.81
N HIS A 384 -9.83 22.49 -14.72
CA HIS A 384 -10.88 21.65 -14.16
C HIS A 384 -10.39 20.90 -12.93
N PRO A 385 -11.20 20.78 -11.86
CA PRO A 385 -10.85 19.92 -10.74
C PRO A 385 -10.89 18.44 -11.15
N VAL A 386 -9.87 17.69 -10.78
CA VAL A 386 -9.80 16.25 -10.95
C VAL A 386 -10.57 15.60 -9.80
N THR A 387 -11.63 14.89 -10.12
CA THR A 387 -12.52 14.22 -9.17
C THR A 387 -12.76 12.77 -9.55
N TRP A 388 -13.42 12.02 -8.69
CA TRP A 388 -13.86 10.64 -8.98
C TRP A 388 -14.93 10.55 -10.08
N SER A 389 -15.60 11.66 -10.41
CA SER A 389 -16.66 11.68 -11.40
C SER A 389 -16.14 11.33 -12.80
N ARG A 390 -16.91 10.51 -13.51
CA ARG A 390 -16.69 10.19 -14.94
C ARG A 390 -17.64 10.95 -15.86
N ARG A 391 -18.53 11.80 -15.30
CA ARG A 391 -19.43 12.65 -16.08
C ARG A 391 -18.63 13.74 -16.76
N ASP A 392 -19.16 14.28 -17.86
CA ASP A 392 -18.59 15.42 -18.55
C ASP A 392 -18.40 16.58 -17.56
N ALA A 393 -17.25 17.23 -17.63
CA ALA A 393 -16.97 18.44 -16.86
C ALA A 393 -17.15 19.65 -17.77
N PHE A 394 -18.00 20.57 -17.37
CA PHE A 394 -18.24 21.81 -18.10
C PHE A 394 -17.42 22.94 -17.50
N CYS A 395 -16.98 23.89 -18.32
CA CYS A 395 -16.41 25.14 -17.86
C CYS A 395 -17.46 26.26 -17.85
N GLU A 396 -17.16 27.36 -17.18
CA GLU A 396 -18.07 28.51 -17.04
C GLU A 396 -18.47 29.07 -18.39
N ASP A 397 -17.50 29.25 -19.29
CA ASP A 397 -17.71 29.81 -20.63
C ASP A 397 -17.81 28.73 -21.72
N GLN A 398 -18.37 27.56 -21.42
CA GLN A 398 -18.43 26.42 -22.33
C GLN A 398 -19.01 26.77 -23.71
N TYR A 399 -20.00 27.67 -23.75
CA TYR A 399 -20.72 28.05 -24.97
C TYR A 399 -20.50 29.49 -25.38
N ALA A 400 -19.46 30.15 -24.86
CA ALA A 400 -19.09 31.49 -25.26
C ALA A 400 -18.48 31.49 -26.65
N ASP A 401 -19.09 32.23 -27.57
CA ASP A 401 -18.64 32.33 -28.98
C ASP A 401 -17.49 33.33 -29.17
N THR A 402 -17.24 34.19 -28.20
CA THR A 402 -16.28 35.28 -28.29
C THR A 402 -15.13 35.07 -27.32
N GLU A 403 -13.91 35.23 -27.82
CA GLU A 403 -12.70 35.22 -26.98
C GLU A 403 -12.71 36.40 -26.01
N PRO A 404 -12.50 36.19 -24.70
CA PRO A 404 -12.42 37.29 -23.73
C PRO A 404 -11.22 38.19 -24.03
N ALA A 405 -11.37 39.49 -23.76
CA ALA A 405 -10.33 40.51 -24.04
C ALA A 405 -9.03 40.30 -23.25
N GLU A 406 -9.13 39.68 -22.06
CA GLU A 406 -8.00 39.35 -21.23
C GLU A 406 -8.11 37.87 -20.79
N LEU A 407 -7.19 37.05 -21.23
CA LEU A 407 -6.97 35.70 -20.69
C LEU A 407 -5.78 35.73 -19.74
N PRO A 408 -5.82 34.96 -18.64
CA PRO A 408 -4.67 34.86 -17.76
C PRO A 408 -3.45 34.34 -18.55
N THR A 409 -2.34 35.06 -18.46
CA THR A 409 -1.05 34.58 -18.99
C THR A 409 -0.66 33.34 -18.25
N SER A 410 -0.39 32.25 -18.99
CA SER A 410 -0.06 30.97 -18.41
C SER A 410 1.31 31.00 -17.73
N PRO A 411 1.43 30.47 -16.50
CA PRO A 411 2.71 30.24 -15.88
C PRO A 411 3.45 28.97 -16.43
N VAL A 412 2.93 28.34 -17.48
CA VAL A 412 3.43 27.03 -17.97
C VAL A 412 4.85 27.10 -18.53
N THR A 413 5.23 28.20 -19.17
CA THR A 413 6.63 28.38 -19.61
C THR A 413 7.58 28.30 -18.40
N THR A 414 7.11 28.74 -17.23
CA THR A 414 7.83 28.63 -15.95
C THR A 414 7.71 27.21 -15.37
N ALA A 415 6.54 26.55 -15.47
CA ALA A 415 6.32 25.23 -14.93
C ALA A 415 7.07 24.12 -15.70
N ILE A 416 7.13 24.18 -17.03
CA ILE A 416 7.90 23.21 -17.83
C ILE A 416 9.40 23.44 -17.69
N SER A 417 9.87 24.69 -17.57
CA SER A 417 11.28 24.98 -17.27
C SER A 417 11.67 24.63 -15.82
N GLN A 418 10.70 24.59 -14.92
CA GLN A 418 10.88 24.15 -13.53
C GLN A 418 10.87 22.62 -13.36
N LEU A 419 10.53 21.84 -14.40
CA LEU A 419 10.75 20.40 -14.47
C LEU A 419 12.24 20.04 -14.67
N SER A 420 13.14 21.02 -14.68
CA SER A 420 14.58 20.80 -14.64
C SER A 420 14.95 20.00 -13.38
N PRO A 421 15.90 19.05 -13.46
CA PRO A 421 16.38 18.28 -12.29
C PRO A 421 16.90 19.15 -11.13
N ALA A 422 17.15 20.45 -11.38
CA ALA A 422 17.59 21.42 -10.38
C ALA A 422 16.43 22.13 -9.63
N SER A 423 15.16 21.95 -10.06
CA SER A 423 14.01 22.55 -9.39
C SER A 423 12.86 21.57 -9.45
N PRO A 424 12.48 20.95 -8.33
CA PRO A 424 11.36 20.02 -8.31
C PRO A 424 10.07 20.74 -8.71
N ASN A 425 9.31 20.12 -9.62
CA ASN A 425 7.94 20.51 -9.97
C ASN A 425 7.16 20.85 -8.69
N PRO A 426 6.31 21.92 -8.65
CA PRO A 426 5.45 22.22 -7.49
C PRO A 426 4.54 21.08 -7.04
N ALA A 427 4.10 20.19 -7.94
CA ALA A 427 3.48 18.92 -7.56
C ALA A 427 4.46 18.00 -6.79
N PHE A 428 5.76 18.22 -6.99
CA PHE A 428 6.87 17.59 -6.30
C PHE A 428 7.69 18.59 -5.46
N ALA A 429 7.38 19.88 -5.41
CA ALA A 429 8.07 20.90 -4.60
C ALA A 429 7.94 20.69 -3.10
N ARG A 430 7.00 19.85 -2.67
CA ARG A 430 7.02 19.24 -1.34
C ARG A 430 8.04 18.13 -1.20
N PHE A 431 8.72 17.76 -2.29
CA PHE A 431 9.90 16.91 -2.33
C PHE A 431 11.16 17.75 -2.15
N ASP A 432 11.43 18.11 -0.94
CA ASP A 432 12.69 18.72 -0.56
C ASP A 432 13.79 17.66 -0.53
N PHE A 433 14.43 17.42 -1.67
CA PHE A 433 15.55 16.48 -1.80
C PHE A 433 16.78 16.95 -1.04
N GLU A 434 16.93 18.26 -0.79
CA GLU A 434 18.09 18.84 -0.15
C GLU A 434 18.05 18.79 1.40
N ARG A 435 16.89 18.56 2.00
CA ARG A 435 16.74 18.52 3.46
C ARG A 435 16.90 17.17 4.12
N ARG A 436 17.37 16.15 3.38
CA ARG A 436 17.53 14.80 3.93
C ARG A 436 18.81 14.11 3.46
N LEU A 437 19.89 14.83 3.48
CA LEU A 437 21.23 14.28 3.64
C LEU A 437 21.61 14.33 5.12
#